data_b33251ab539b01b3b73631635fcc3876
#
_entry.id   b33251ab539b01b3b73631635fcc3876
#
_cell.length_a   1.000
_cell.length_b   1.000
_cell.length_c   1.000
_cell.angle_alpha   90.00
_cell.angle_beta   90.00
_cell.angle_gamma   90.00
#
_symmetry.space_group_name_H-M   'P 1'
#
loop_
_entity.id
_entity.type
_entity.pdbx_description
1 polymer ?
#
loop_
_entity_poly.entity_id
_entity_poly.type
_entity_poly.pdbx_seq_one_letter_code
_entity_poly.pdbx_strand_id
1 'polypeptide(L)'
;MRIFLDANILFSAAKSTGAVRQLLDRLIKARHDCCVDGYVVEEARRNLALKAPQGLTVLEALLVEMHFAPAQPGDATLEAALPLPEKDRPVLAAAIRQRCAALVTGDRTHFGRHYGKTVHGVTIRSPRSIAETLL
;
A
#
# COMPACT_ATOMS: atom_id res chain seq x y z
N MET A 1 -7.00 10.90 6.97
CA MET A 1 -5.60 10.40 7.07
C MET A 1 -5.15 9.95 5.70
N ARG A 2 -3.90 10.23 5.35
CA ARG A 2 -3.29 9.72 4.10
C ARG A 2 -2.63 8.39 4.39
N ILE A 3 -3.01 7.37 3.61
CA ILE A 3 -2.61 5.98 3.84
C ILE A 3 -2.04 5.44 2.54
N PHE A 4 -0.78 5.00 2.56
CA PHE A 4 -0.15 4.35 1.40
C PHE A 4 -0.43 2.85 1.42
N LEU A 5 -0.83 2.29 0.28
CA LEU A 5 -1.19 0.88 0.16
C LEU A 5 -0.10 0.14 -0.62
N ASP A 6 0.42 -0.93 -0.03
CA ASP A 6 1.39 -1.80 -0.71
C ASP A 6 0.70 -2.65 -1.78
N ALA A 7 1.47 -3.17 -2.71
CA ALA A 7 0.96 -3.98 -3.82
C ALA A 7 0.14 -5.18 -3.38
N ASN A 8 0.55 -5.85 -2.29
CA ASN A 8 -0.19 -7.00 -1.78
C ASN A 8 -1.59 -6.64 -1.28
N ILE A 9 -1.79 -5.41 -0.79
CA ILE A 9 -3.11 -4.92 -0.38
C ILE A 9 -3.99 -4.73 -1.62
N LEU A 10 -3.47 -4.10 -2.66
CA LEU A 10 -4.18 -3.94 -3.93
C LEU A 10 -4.54 -5.28 -4.55
N PHE A 11 -3.60 -6.22 -4.56
CA PHE A 11 -3.81 -7.56 -5.07
C PHE A 11 -4.94 -8.28 -4.32
N SER A 12 -4.90 -8.29 -2.99
CA SER A 12 -5.91 -8.97 -2.17
C SER A 12 -7.29 -8.34 -2.36
N ALA A 13 -7.38 -7.01 -2.43
CA ALA A 13 -8.64 -6.31 -2.62
C ALA A 13 -9.25 -6.58 -4.00
N ALA A 14 -8.43 -6.66 -5.04
CA ALA A 14 -8.90 -6.89 -6.40
C ALA A 14 -9.23 -8.35 -6.68
N LYS A 15 -8.51 -9.27 -6.04
CA LYS A 15 -8.66 -10.72 -6.24
C LYS A 15 -9.99 -11.26 -5.74
N SER A 16 -10.51 -10.73 -4.64
CA SER A 16 -11.73 -11.25 -4.01
C SER A 16 -12.47 -10.17 -3.23
N THR A 17 -13.73 -10.47 -2.88
CA THR A 17 -14.59 -9.59 -2.08
C THR A 17 -14.39 -9.77 -0.57
N GLY A 18 -13.24 -10.29 -0.15
CA GLY A 18 -12.95 -10.57 1.24
C GLY A 18 -12.64 -9.36 2.10
N ALA A 19 -12.00 -9.61 3.24
CA ALA A 19 -11.77 -8.61 4.29
C ALA A 19 -10.98 -7.39 3.80
N VAL A 20 -9.99 -7.58 2.92
CA VAL A 20 -9.16 -6.46 2.43
C VAL A 20 -9.97 -5.55 1.51
N ARG A 21 -10.80 -6.10 0.62
CA ARG A 21 -11.71 -5.28 -0.20
C ARG A 21 -12.65 -4.47 0.69
N GLN A 22 -13.24 -5.10 1.69
CA GLN A 22 -14.14 -4.44 2.61
C GLN A 22 -13.43 -3.33 3.39
N LEU A 23 -12.19 -3.57 3.80
CA LEU A 23 -11.37 -2.56 4.47
C LEU A 23 -11.18 -1.33 3.57
N LEU A 24 -10.78 -1.51 2.32
CA LEU A 24 -10.58 -0.40 1.39
C LEU A 24 -11.87 0.37 1.15
N ASP A 25 -12.99 -0.34 0.93
CA ASP A 25 -14.28 0.30 0.72
C ASP A 25 -14.66 1.17 1.93
N ARG A 26 -14.41 0.69 3.13
CA ARG A 26 -14.73 1.44 4.36
C ARG A 26 -13.79 2.62 4.57
N LEU A 27 -12.50 2.48 4.26
CA LEU A 27 -11.55 3.59 4.35
C LEU A 27 -11.92 4.71 3.38
N ILE A 28 -12.25 4.37 2.15
CA ILE A 28 -12.66 5.33 1.12
C ILE A 28 -13.95 6.01 1.53
N LYS A 29 -14.94 5.24 2.00
CA LYS A 29 -16.22 5.79 2.46
C LYS A 29 -16.06 6.72 3.66
N ALA A 30 -15.11 6.43 4.54
CA ALA A 30 -14.77 7.28 5.68
C ALA A 30 -13.91 8.49 5.30
N ARG A 31 -13.64 8.69 4.01
CA ARG A 31 -12.90 9.82 3.44
C ARG A 31 -11.42 9.87 3.81
N HIS A 32 -10.82 8.71 4.05
CA HIS A 32 -9.37 8.62 4.13
C HIS A 32 -8.78 8.62 2.72
N ASP A 33 -7.62 9.27 2.56
CA ASP A 33 -6.93 9.31 1.29
C ASP A 33 -6.08 8.06 1.13
N CYS A 34 -6.54 7.12 0.32
CA CYS A 34 -5.78 5.95 -0.06
C CYS A 34 -4.82 6.33 -1.19
N CYS A 35 -3.51 6.20 -0.94
CA CYS A 35 -2.46 6.63 -1.85
C CYS A 35 -1.71 5.42 -2.40
N VAL A 36 -1.38 5.49 -3.68
CA VAL A 36 -0.59 4.48 -4.39
C VAL A 36 0.35 5.19 -5.35
N ASP A 37 1.35 4.48 -5.87
CA ASP A 37 2.18 4.98 -6.95
C ASP A 37 2.31 3.96 -8.08
N GLY A 38 2.98 4.35 -9.15
CA GLY A 38 3.18 3.48 -10.31
C GLY A 38 3.89 2.18 -9.98
N TYR A 39 4.80 2.19 -8.99
CA TYR A 39 5.56 1.01 -8.60
C TYR A 39 4.64 -0.08 -8.02
N VAL A 40 3.84 0.26 -7.01
CA VAL A 40 2.95 -0.73 -6.38
C VAL A 40 1.80 -1.14 -7.29
N VAL A 41 1.27 -0.22 -8.10
CA VAL A 41 0.20 -0.53 -9.04
C VAL A 41 0.68 -1.50 -10.11
N GLU A 42 1.88 -1.29 -10.68
CA GLU A 42 2.44 -2.18 -11.68
C GLU A 42 2.70 -3.57 -11.12
N GLU A 43 3.23 -3.67 -9.90
CA GLU A 43 3.43 -4.96 -9.24
C GLU A 43 2.11 -5.69 -9.03
N ALA A 44 1.07 -4.98 -8.57
CA ALA A 44 -0.25 -5.56 -8.39
C ALA A 44 -0.84 -6.05 -9.72
N ARG A 45 -0.70 -5.27 -10.79
CA ARG A 45 -1.16 -5.68 -12.13
C ARG A 45 -0.46 -6.96 -12.60
N ARG A 46 0.86 -7.04 -12.45
CA ARG A 46 1.60 -8.24 -12.83
C ARG A 46 1.14 -9.47 -12.06
N ASN A 47 0.96 -9.33 -10.76
CA ASN A 47 0.53 -10.44 -9.92
C ASN A 47 -0.90 -10.87 -10.24
N LEU A 48 -1.80 -9.94 -10.51
CA LEU A 48 -3.18 -10.26 -10.93
C LEU A 48 -3.20 -10.95 -12.30
N ALA A 49 -2.43 -10.47 -13.26
CA ALA A 49 -2.37 -11.08 -14.58
C ALA A 49 -1.93 -12.54 -14.51
N LEU A 50 -1.01 -12.87 -13.59
CA LEU A 50 -0.51 -14.23 -13.43
C LEU A 50 -1.43 -15.13 -12.60
N LYS A 51 -2.04 -14.59 -11.54
CA LYS A 51 -2.72 -15.41 -10.51
C LYS A 51 -4.23 -15.26 -10.48
N ALA A 52 -4.76 -14.10 -10.87
CA ALA A 52 -6.18 -13.79 -10.78
C ALA A 52 -6.57 -12.72 -11.81
N PRO A 53 -6.48 -13.03 -13.13
CA PRO A 53 -6.71 -12.03 -14.19
C PRO A 53 -8.06 -11.34 -14.12
N GLN A 54 -9.07 -12.00 -13.57
CA GLN A 54 -10.40 -11.41 -13.37
C GLN A 54 -10.38 -10.21 -12.43
N GLY A 55 -9.33 -10.07 -11.63
CA GLY A 55 -9.16 -8.93 -10.73
C GLY A 55 -8.66 -7.65 -11.39
N LEU A 56 -8.17 -7.72 -12.64
CA LEU A 56 -7.60 -6.54 -13.30
C LEU A 56 -8.61 -5.40 -13.48
N THR A 57 -9.84 -5.71 -13.89
CA THR A 57 -10.88 -4.69 -14.02
C THR A 57 -11.31 -4.13 -12.67
N VAL A 58 -11.31 -4.96 -11.65
CA VAL A 58 -11.62 -4.54 -10.27
C VAL A 58 -10.54 -3.57 -9.76
N LEU A 59 -9.27 -3.89 -10.00
CA LEU A 59 -8.17 -2.99 -9.62
C LEU A 59 -8.33 -1.62 -10.25
N GLU A 60 -8.63 -1.55 -11.55
CA GLU A 60 -8.80 -0.27 -12.23
C GLU A 60 -9.97 0.53 -11.63
N ALA A 61 -11.06 -0.13 -11.26
CA ALA A 61 -12.18 0.53 -10.59
C ALA A 61 -11.81 1.06 -9.21
N LEU A 62 -11.03 0.30 -8.43
CA LEU A 62 -10.56 0.75 -7.12
C LEU A 62 -9.63 1.95 -7.23
N LEU A 63 -8.75 1.97 -8.24
CA LEU A 63 -7.79 3.06 -8.42
C LEU A 63 -8.44 4.40 -8.72
N VAL A 64 -9.64 4.41 -9.30
CA VAL A 64 -10.38 5.65 -9.54
C VAL A 64 -10.65 6.43 -8.24
N GLU A 65 -10.80 5.72 -7.13
CA GLU A 65 -11.08 6.29 -5.82
C GLU A 65 -9.80 6.63 -5.02
N MET A 66 -8.62 6.47 -5.61
CA MET A 66 -7.35 6.62 -4.92
C MET A 66 -6.50 7.75 -5.48
N HIS A 67 -5.56 8.24 -4.66
CA HIS A 67 -4.51 9.15 -5.11
C HIS A 67 -3.41 8.36 -5.78
N PHE A 68 -3.28 8.52 -7.09
CA PHE A 68 -2.23 7.88 -7.88
C PHE A 68 -1.13 8.89 -8.19
N ALA A 69 0.10 8.55 -7.81
CA ALA A 69 1.30 9.29 -8.20
C ALA A 69 2.14 8.44 -9.14
N PRO A 70 2.74 9.02 -10.20
CA PRO A 70 3.67 8.28 -11.04
C PRO A 70 4.85 7.76 -10.22
N ALA A 71 5.39 6.60 -10.61
CA ALA A 71 6.62 6.09 -10.01
C ALA A 71 7.75 7.10 -10.19
N GLN A 72 8.48 7.39 -9.10
CA GLN A 72 9.59 8.31 -9.11
C GLN A 72 10.91 7.55 -9.20
N PRO A 73 11.96 8.13 -9.79
CA PRO A 73 13.31 7.61 -9.62
C PRO A 73 13.65 7.51 -8.14
N GLY A 74 14.35 6.45 -7.75
CA GLY A 74 14.69 6.24 -6.36
C GLY A 74 15.51 7.39 -5.78
N ASP A 75 15.25 7.72 -4.52
CA ASP A 75 16.11 8.60 -3.73
C ASP A 75 17.10 7.70 -2.99
N ALA A 76 18.29 7.55 -3.55
CA ALA A 76 19.30 6.63 -3.01
C ALA A 76 19.69 6.98 -1.58
N THR A 77 19.74 8.26 -1.25
CA THR A 77 20.09 8.71 0.10
C THR A 77 19.03 8.34 1.13
N LEU A 78 17.77 8.62 0.80
CA LEU A 78 16.65 8.28 1.65
C LEU A 78 16.53 6.76 1.79
N GLU A 79 16.55 6.02 0.67
CA GLU A 79 16.35 4.57 0.68
C GLU A 79 17.45 3.84 1.44
N ALA A 80 18.71 4.29 1.33
CA ALA A 80 19.83 3.70 2.06
C ALA A 80 19.68 3.81 3.58
N ALA A 81 18.94 4.81 4.06
CA ALA A 81 18.71 5.02 5.48
C ALA A 81 17.54 4.21 6.04
N LEU A 82 16.76 3.54 5.20
CA LEU A 82 15.57 2.83 5.64
C LEU A 82 15.91 1.43 6.17
N PRO A 83 15.25 0.99 7.26
CA PRO A 83 15.56 -0.29 7.93
C PRO A 83 14.91 -1.49 7.26
N LEU A 84 14.91 -1.56 5.93
CA LEU A 84 14.23 -2.59 5.14
C LEU A 84 15.18 -3.21 4.13
N PRO A 85 14.90 -4.44 3.65
CA PRO A 85 15.57 -4.99 2.48
C PRO A 85 15.47 -4.04 1.28
N GLU A 86 16.49 -4.02 0.46
CA GLU A 86 16.62 -3.08 -0.66
C GLU A 86 15.37 -3.02 -1.54
N LYS A 87 14.78 -4.17 -1.84
CA LYS A 87 13.61 -4.26 -2.74
C LYS A 87 12.33 -3.65 -2.13
N ASP A 88 12.27 -3.51 -0.80
CA ASP A 88 11.09 -2.99 -0.10
C ASP A 88 11.21 -1.51 0.22
N ARG A 89 12.42 -0.95 0.12
CA ARG A 89 12.67 0.47 0.40
C ARG A 89 11.90 1.43 -0.50
N PRO A 90 11.72 1.16 -1.82
CA PRO A 90 10.95 2.05 -2.67
C PRO A 90 9.51 2.27 -2.22
N VAL A 91 8.89 1.27 -1.61
CA VAL A 91 7.51 1.35 -1.12
C VAL A 91 7.41 2.33 0.05
N LEU A 92 8.29 2.18 1.05
CA LEU A 92 8.32 3.10 2.20
C LEU A 92 8.73 4.51 1.76
N ALA A 93 9.71 4.63 0.88
CA ALA A 93 10.14 5.91 0.34
C ALA A 93 8.99 6.64 -0.39
N ALA A 94 8.17 5.92 -1.15
CA ALA A 94 6.99 6.50 -1.82
C ALA A 94 5.97 7.02 -0.80
N ALA A 95 5.71 6.26 0.26
CA ALA A 95 4.82 6.70 1.33
C ALA A 95 5.33 7.97 2.02
N ILE A 96 6.63 8.07 2.24
CA ILE A 96 7.27 9.25 2.82
C ILE A 96 7.13 10.46 1.88
N ARG A 97 7.44 10.27 0.59
CA ARG A 97 7.32 11.36 -0.40
C ARG A 97 5.90 11.88 -0.54
N GLN A 98 4.92 11.00 -0.45
CA GLN A 98 3.50 11.38 -0.52
C GLN A 98 2.95 11.88 0.81
N ARG A 99 3.79 11.99 1.83
CA ARG A 99 3.41 12.47 3.17
C ARG A 99 2.26 11.67 3.78
N CYS A 100 2.29 10.35 3.60
CA CYS A 100 1.32 9.48 4.22
C CYS A 100 1.61 9.31 5.70
N ALA A 101 0.56 9.18 6.50
CA ALA A 101 0.69 8.91 7.92
C ALA A 101 0.92 7.41 8.20
N ALA A 102 0.51 6.55 7.27
CA ALA A 102 0.64 5.11 7.41
C ALA A 102 1.01 4.45 6.09
N LEU A 103 1.74 3.34 6.18
CA LEU A 103 1.94 2.38 5.11
C LEU A 103 1.25 1.09 5.54
N VAL A 104 0.27 0.64 4.78
CA VAL A 104 -0.45 -0.61 5.05
C VAL A 104 0.09 -1.70 4.15
N THR A 105 0.57 -2.78 4.76
CA THR A 105 1.13 -3.93 4.05
C THR A 105 0.73 -5.23 4.74
N GLY A 106 0.44 -6.26 3.94
CA GLY A 106 0.19 -7.62 4.41
C GLY A 106 1.43 -8.51 4.40
N ASP A 107 2.58 -7.98 3.99
CA ASP A 107 3.84 -8.73 3.90
C ASP A 107 4.51 -8.85 5.26
N ARG A 108 4.14 -9.90 6.00
CA ARG A 108 4.71 -10.18 7.33
C ARG A 108 6.17 -10.57 7.27
N THR A 109 6.61 -11.18 6.19
CA THR A 109 8.00 -11.65 6.05
C THR A 109 8.97 -10.47 6.05
N HIS A 110 8.66 -9.40 5.31
CA HIS A 110 9.55 -8.25 5.18
C HIS A 110 9.23 -7.12 6.14
N PHE A 111 7.94 -6.93 6.48
CA PHE A 111 7.51 -5.80 7.30
C PHE A 111 7.05 -6.18 8.71
N GLY A 112 6.83 -7.48 8.99
CA GLY A 112 6.22 -7.89 10.26
C GLY A 112 6.89 -7.37 11.51
N ARG A 113 8.25 -7.36 11.54
CA ARG A 113 9.01 -6.82 12.68
C ARG A 113 8.92 -5.30 12.80
N HIS A 114 8.43 -4.62 11.76
CA HIS A 114 8.34 -3.16 11.72
C HIS A 114 6.92 -2.65 11.99
N TYR A 115 5.96 -3.55 12.15
CA TYR A 115 4.58 -3.13 12.46
C TYR A 115 4.54 -2.29 13.73
N GLY A 116 3.85 -1.16 13.63
CA GLY A 116 3.73 -0.19 14.72
C GLY A 116 4.88 0.81 14.81
N LYS A 117 5.97 0.60 14.06
CA LYS A 117 7.10 1.54 14.04
C LYS A 117 6.83 2.69 13.09
N THR A 118 7.30 3.87 13.47
CA THR A 118 7.19 5.08 12.66
C THR A 118 8.55 5.44 12.09
N VAL A 119 8.63 5.60 10.78
CA VAL A 119 9.85 5.93 10.05
C VAL A 119 9.58 7.17 9.21
N HIS A 120 10.30 8.25 9.46
CA HIS A 120 10.12 9.54 8.78
C HIS A 120 8.64 9.98 8.73
N GLY A 121 7.91 9.80 9.84
CA GLY A 121 6.51 10.18 9.95
C GLY A 121 5.50 9.18 9.41
N VAL A 122 5.95 8.05 8.86
CA VAL A 122 5.09 6.98 8.34
C VAL A 122 5.07 5.82 9.31
N THR A 123 3.89 5.46 9.81
CA THR A 123 3.73 4.27 10.68
C THR A 123 3.39 3.06 9.83
N ILE A 124 4.16 1.99 9.97
CA ILE A 124 3.95 0.74 9.24
C ILE A 124 2.87 -0.06 9.96
N ARG A 125 1.79 -0.42 9.25
CA ARG A 125 0.64 -1.11 9.84
C ARG A 125 0.19 -2.30 9.01
N SER A 126 -0.33 -3.31 9.70
CA SER A 126 -1.08 -4.38 9.04
C SER A 126 -2.49 -3.91 8.68
N PRO A 127 -3.18 -4.61 7.76
CA PRO A 127 -4.59 -4.33 7.47
C PRO A 127 -5.46 -4.36 8.73
N ARG A 128 -5.24 -5.33 9.60
CA ARG A 128 -5.98 -5.45 10.85
C ARG A 128 -5.74 -4.23 11.76
N SER A 129 -4.48 -3.84 11.91
CA SER A 129 -4.12 -2.71 12.75
C SER A 129 -4.77 -1.40 12.28
N ILE A 130 -4.76 -1.15 10.97
CA ILE A 130 -5.39 0.07 10.44
C ILE A 130 -6.91 0.04 10.63
N ALA A 131 -7.54 -1.12 10.46
CA ALA A 131 -8.96 -1.27 10.71
C ALA A 131 -9.32 -0.97 12.17
N GLU A 132 -8.55 -1.52 13.11
CA GLU A 132 -8.75 -1.28 14.54
C GLU A 132 -8.54 0.17 14.94
N THR A 133 -7.64 0.88 14.25
CA THR A 133 -7.30 2.26 14.56
C THR A 133 -8.32 3.26 13.99
N LEU A 134 -8.81 3.03 12.77
CA LEU A 134 -9.60 4.02 12.02
C LEU A 134 -11.08 3.67 11.89
N LEU A 135 -11.46 2.43 12.16
CA LEU A 135 -12.82 1.93 11.99
C LEU A 135 -13.36 1.28 13.29
#